data_54250acd3da51ef9f979d3a1ddcd0803
#
_entry.id   54250acd3da51ef9f979d3a1ddcd0803
#
_cell.length_a   1.000
_cell.length_b   1.000
_cell.length_c   1.000
_cell.angle_alpha   90.00
_cell.angle_beta   90.00
_cell.angle_gamma   90.00
#
_symmetry.space_group_name_H-M   'P 1'
#
loop_
_entity.id
_entity.type
_entity.pdbx_description
1 polymer ?
#
loop_
_entity_poly.entity_id
_entity_poly.type
_entity_poly.pdbx_seq_one_letter_code
_entity_poly.pdbx_strand_id
1 'polypeptide(L)'
;DDIRGLSGKKKNGAKVGKLKFKSYLNCIPLKQHENVYTLTRKHGNNGRLHLQKCKQLLRVRGLKQIPEDAEITTAKLLKRGDEYYLHVNCYRLKDTVYAEKQDKRERAGLEKRHELGIDLGIASQVTCSNGLKIKYRIPIDENIRKCAKKVSRTQKGSKNRRKARVKLQKAFAKHTNKKQE
;
A
#
# COMPACT_ATOMS: atom_id res chain seq x y z
N ASP A 1 -22.73 1.55 5.65
CA ASP A 1 -23.62 1.39 4.46
C ASP A 1 -24.06 -0.06 4.28
N ASP A 2 -23.16 -1.03 4.44
CA ASP A 2 -23.45 -2.45 4.19
C ASP A 2 -24.52 -3.04 5.12
N ILE A 3 -24.56 -2.62 6.39
CA ILE A 3 -25.53 -3.13 7.37
C ILE A 3 -26.96 -2.68 7.03
N ARG A 4 -27.14 -1.43 6.62
CA ARG A 4 -28.45 -0.90 6.20
C ARG A 4 -28.91 -1.57 4.89
N GLY A 5 -28.01 -1.75 3.93
CA GLY A 5 -28.29 -2.45 2.70
C GLY A 5 -28.68 -3.93 2.90
N LEU A 6 -28.03 -4.61 3.84
CA LEU A 6 -28.37 -6.00 4.21
C LEU A 6 -29.75 -6.10 4.89
N SER A 7 -30.10 -5.13 5.74
CA SER A 7 -31.42 -5.05 6.37
C SER A 7 -32.52 -4.87 5.31
N GLY A 8 -32.33 -3.97 4.33
CA GLY A 8 -33.25 -3.79 3.21
C GLY A 8 -33.44 -5.06 2.38
N LYS A 9 -32.35 -5.72 2.00
CA LYS A 9 -32.38 -7.00 1.28
C LYS A 9 -33.15 -8.08 2.04
N LYS A 10 -32.96 -8.18 3.35
CA LYS A 10 -33.69 -9.14 4.19
C LYS A 10 -35.19 -8.84 4.22
N LYS A 11 -35.59 -7.55 4.32
CA LYS A 11 -37.00 -7.14 4.24
C LYS A 11 -37.64 -7.53 2.89
N ASN A 12 -36.85 -7.51 1.82
CA ASN A 12 -37.30 -7.88 0.48
C ASN A 12 -37.19 -9.40 0.20
N GLY A 13 -37.13 -10.25 1.25
CA GLY A 13 -37.14 -11.71 1.11
C GLY A 13 -35.82 -12.36 0.68
N ALA A 14 -34.74 -11.60 0.49
CA ALA A 14 -33.45 -12.17 0.10
C ALA A 14 -32.83 -12.94 1.29
N LYS A 15 -32.24 -14.12 1.00
CA LYS A 15 -31.44 -14.86 1.99
C LYS A 15 -30.16 -14.10 2.31
N VAL A 16 -30.13 -13.42 3.44
CA VAL A 16 -28.95 -12.70 3.92
C VAL A 16 -28.25 -13.54 4.98
N GLY A 17 -26.96 -13.78 4.79
CA GLY A 17 -26.15 -14.50 5.77
C GLY A 17 -26.02 -13.72 7.09
N LYS A 18 -25.69 -14.43 8.18
CA LYS A 18 -25.41 -13.81 9.48
C LYS A 18 -24.21 -12.88 9.40
N LEU A 19 -24.34 -11.67 9.98
CA LEU A 19 -23.21 -10.76 10.15
C LEU A 19 -22.13 -11.44 11.02
N LYS A 20 -20.93 -11.51 10.49
CA LYS A 20 -19.75 -12.02 11.21
C LYS A 20 -18.83 -10.85 11.55
N PHE A 21 -18.57 -10.62 12.82
CA PHE A 21 -17.54 -9.69 13.23
C PHE A 21 -16.16 -10.24 12.86
N LYS A 22 -15.34 -9.38 12.25
CA LYS A 22 -13.94 -9.73 12.01
C LYS A 22 -13.18 -9.66 13.33
N SER A 23 -12.61 -10.76 13.77
CA SER A 23 -11.74 -10.81 14.96
C SER A 23 -10.41 -10.08 14.76
N TYR A 24 -10.06 -9.75 13.52
CA TYR A 24 -8.80 -9.13 13.17
C TYR A 24 -8.93 -8.22 11.95
N LEU A 25 -8.43 -7.00 12.08
CA LEU A 25 -8.39 -6.01 11.00
C LEU A 25 -6.93 -5.70 10.65
N ASN A 26 -6.59 -5.85 9.38
CA ASN A 26 -5.29 -5.46 8.83
C ASN A 26 -5.28 -4.03 8.28
N CYS A 27 -6.45 -3.46 8.07
CA CYS A 27 -6.62 -2.16 7.44
C CYS A 27 -7.74 -1.39 8.13
N ILE A 28 -7.46 -0.16 8.52
CA ILE A 28 -8.42 0.80 9.07
C ILE A 28 -8.49 1.97 8.10
N PRO A 29 -9.64 2.20 7.42
CA PRO A 29 -9.82 3.37 6.57
C PRO A 29 -10.02 4.62 7.43
N LEU A 30 -9.36 5.71 7.06
CA LEU A 30 -9.44 7.02 7.67
C LEU A 30 -10.01 7.98 6.61
N LYS A 31 -11.31 8.25 6.68
CA LYS A 31 -12.05 8.86 5.56
C LYS A 31 -11.80 10.35 5.37
N GLN A 32 -11.43 11.09 6.42
CA GLN A 32 -11.42 12.55 6.36
C GLN A 32 -10.27 13.11 7.19
N HIS A 33 -9.39 13.86 6.51
CA HIS A 33 -8.33 14.61 7.17
C HIS A 33 -8.96 15.73 8.02
N GLU A 34 -8.31 16.11 9.10
CA GLU A 34 -8.73 17.09 10.11
C GLU A 34 -9.93 16.69 10.98
N ASN A 35 -10.83 15.83 10.48
CA ASN A 35 -11.98 15.35 11.28
C ASN A 35 -11.72 13.98 11.90
N VAL A 36 -11.37 12.97 11.09
CA VAL A 36 -11.17 11.59 11.55
C VAL A 36 -9.72 11.34 11.98
N TYR A 37 -8.81 11.99 11.31
CA TYR A 37 -7.38 11.96 11.62
C TYR A 37 -6.71 13.27 11.25
N THR A 38 -5.64 13.60 11.96
CA THR A 38 -4.79 14.76 11.65
C THR A 38 -3.35 14.31 11.51
N LEU A 39 -2.70 14.72 10.43
CA LEU A 39 -1.30 14.43 10.17
C LEU A 39 -0.48 15.72 10.26
N THR A 40 0.31 15.84 11.32
CA THR A 40 1.12 17.03 11.57
C THR A 40 2.56 16.77 11.24
N ARG A 41 3.16 17.59 10.39
CA ARG A 41 4.60 17.56 10.11
C ARG A 41 5.37 18.07 11.33
N LYS A 42 6.49 17.43 11.60
CA LYS A 42 7.52 17.90 12.52
C LYS A 42 8.81 18.08 11.73
N HIS A 43 9.91 18.16 12.43
CA HIS A 43 11.20 18.39 11.79
C HIS A 43 11.60 17.23 10.85
N GLY A 44 12.00 17.57 9.63
CA GLY A 44 12.51 16.65 8.61
C GLY A 44 11.44 15.66 8.09
N ASN A 45 11.77 14.37 8.13
CA ASN A 45 10.92 13.29 7.61
C ASN A 45 9.92 12.71 8.64
N ASN A 46 9.83 13.34 9.81
CA ASN A 46 9.02 12.87 10.92
C ASN A 46 7.74 13.69 11.09
N GLY A 47 6.71 13.06 11.65
CA GLY A 47 5.48 13.72 12.03
C GLY A 47 4.70 12.95 13.07
N ARG A 48 3.49 13.43 13.33
CA ARG A 48 2.55 12.83 14.27
C ARG A 48 1.21 12.61 13.60
N LEU A 49 0.64 11.43 13.83
CA LEU A 49 -0.72 11.09 13.47
C LEU A 49 -1.58 11.12 14.73
N HIS A 50 -2.59 11.94 14.71
CA HIS A 50 -3.67 11.93 15.69
C HIS A 50 -4.89 11.24 15.08
N LEU A 51 -5.47 10.30 15.77
CA LEU A 51 -6.73 9.64 15.40
C LEU A 51 -7.84 10.15 16.33
N GLN A 52 -8.99 10.47 15.75
CA GLN A 52 -10.16 10.89 16.53
C GLN A 52 -10.49 9.84 17.61
N LYS A 53 -10.81 10.29 18.80
CA LYS A 53 -11.07 9.44 19.99
C LYS A 53 -9.86 8.64 20.51
N CYS A 54 -8.67 8.80 19.93
CA CYS A 54 -7.45 8.21 20.43
C CYS A 54 -6.64 9.26 21.20
N LYS A 55 -6.36 9.02 22.48
CA LYS A 55 -5.57 9.95 23.32
C LYS A 55 -4.08 9.98 22.92
N GLN A 56 -3.59 8.92 22.31
CA GLN A 56 -2.18 8.79 21.98
C GLN A 56 -1.87 9.36 20.60
N LEU A 57 -0.79 10.13 20.51
CA LEU A 57 -0.21 10.60 19.27
C LEU A 57 0.76 9.55 18.73
N LEU A 58 0.51 9.06 17.53
CA LEU A 58 1.35 8.07 16.88
C LEU A 58 2.48 8.76 16.10
N ARG A 59 3.71 8.24 16.25
CA ARG A 59 4.86 8.74 15.48
C ARG A 59 4.81 8.20 14.06
N VAL A 60 4.93 9.08 13.07
CA VAL A 60 4.96 8.74 11.63
C VAL A 60 6.29 9.17 11.04
N ARG A 61 6.81 8.35 10.11
CA ARG A 61 7.99 8.64 9.30
C ARG A 61 7.60 8.61 7.83
N GLY A 62 8.34 9.31 6.99
CA GLY A 62 8.10 9.30 5.54
C GLY A 62 7.34 10.51 5.02
N LEU A 63 7.15 11.58 5.81
CA LEU A 63 6.36 12.74 5.42
C LEU A 63 6.98 13.57 4.28
N LYS A 64 8.26 13.42 4.00
CA LYS A 64 8.89 14.01 2.80
C LYS A 64 8.31 13.47 1.48
N GLN A 65 7.64 12.31 1.53
CA GLN A 65 6.98 11.74 0.35
C GLN A 65 5.70 12.51 -0.04
N ILE A 66 5.13 13.27 0.88
CA ILE A 66 3.96 14.10 0.63
C ILE A 66 4.46 15.49 0.24
N PRO A 67 4.20 15.97 -0.99
CA PRO A 67 4.55 17.33 -1.40
C PRO A 67 3.92 18.37 -0.47
N GLU A 68 4.55 19.55 -0.37
CA GLU A 68 4.05 20.60 0.53
C GLU A 68 2.76 21.25 0.02
N ASP A 69 2.62 21.31 -1.30
CA ASP A 69 1.46 21.82 -2.02
C ASP A 69 0.33 20.79 -2.16
N ALA A 70 0.47 19.60 -1.57
CA ALA A 70 -0.51 18.54 -1.72
C ALA A 70 -1.63 18.66 -0.66
N GLU A 71 -2.86 18.62 -1.12
CA GLU A 71 -4.05 18.46 -0.27
C GLU A 71 -4.19 17.02 0.19
N ILE A 72 -4.23 16.81 1.50
CA ILE A 72 -4.41 15.48 2.11
C ILE A 72 -5.91 15.23 2.29
N THR A 73 -6.39 14.04 1.87
CA THR A 73 -7.83 13.73 1.93
C THR A 73 -8.13 12.49 2.75
N THR A 74 -7.92 11.32 2.20
CA THR A 74 -8.19 10.05 2.88
C THR A 74 -6.89 9.32 3.17
N ALA A 75 -6.91 8.48 4.19
CA ALA A 75 -5.79 7.60 4.47
C ALA A 75 -6.25 6.19 4.83
N LYS A 76 -5.31 5.27 4.88
CA LYS A 76 -5.53 3.90 5.37
C LYS A 76 -4.37 3.52 6.27
N LEU A 77 -4.69 3.13 7.50
CA LEU A 77 -3.72 2.53 8.40
C LEU A 77 -3.68 1.03 8.16
N LEU A 78 -2.54 0.53 7.74
CA LEU A 78 -2.32 -0.88 7.37
C LEU A 78 -1.34 -1.52 8.33
N LYS A 79 -1.65 -2.75 8.74
CA LYS A 79 -0.71 -3.60 9.46
C LYS A 79 -0.11 -4.64 8.51
N ARG A 80 1.22 -4.64 8.37
CA ARG A 80 1.98 -5.64 7.61
C ARG A 80 3.01 -6.29 8.52
N GLY A 81 2.77 -7.52 8.94
CA GLY A 81 3.60 -8.19 9.94
C GLY A 81 3.50 -7.49 11.29
N ASP A 82 4.63 -7.03 11.81
CA ASP A 82 4.73 -6.28 13.08
C ASP A 82 4.81 -4.76 12.85
N GLU A 83 4.74 -4.31 11.61
CA GLU A 83 4.87 -2.90 11.24
C GLU A 83 3.54 -2.30 10.81
N TYR A 84 3.39 -1.00 11.02
CA TYR A 84 2.23 -0.22 10.59
C TYR A 84 2.64 0.77 9.54
N TYR A 85 1.81 0.88 8.50
CA TYR A 85 1.99 1.79 7.38
C TYR A 85 0.78 2.69 7.24
N LEU A 86 1.01 3.97 7.01
CA LEU A 86 -0.03 4.92 6.68
C LEU A 86 0.02 5.21 5.18
N HIS A 87 -0.99 4.74 4.46
CA HIS A 87 -1.18 5.13 3.07
C HIS A 87 -2.05 6.36 3.03
N VAL A 88 -1.53 7.45 2.49
CA VAL A 88 -2.21 8.74 2.41
C VAL A 88 -2.54 9.03 0.96
N ASN A 89 -3.78 9.39 0.68
CA ASN A 89 -4.18 9.94 -0.60
C ASN A 89 -4.05 11.46 -0.55
N CYS A 90 -3.35 12.00 -1.52
CA CYS A 90 -3.19 13.44 -1.65
C CYS A 90 -3.42 13.86 -3.10
N TYR A 91 -3.93 15.06 -3.28
CA TYR A 91 -4.16 15.69 -4.58
C TYR A 91 -3.24 16.88 -4.75
N ARG A 92 -2.84 17.13 -5.99
CA ARG A 92 -2.07 18.30 -6.41
C ARG A 92 -2.72 18.88 -7.66
N LEU A 93 -2.54 20.16 -7.87
CA LEU A 93 -2.95 20.82 -9.09
C LEU A 93 -2.25 20.17 -10.30
N LYS A 94 -3.02 19.91 -11.34
CA LYS A 94 -2.51 19.23 -12.54
C LYS A 94 -1.42 20.05 -13.23
N ASP A 95 -1.58 21.36 -13.25
CA ASP A 95 -0.65 22.28 -13.94
C ASP A 95 0.71 22.33 -13.21
N THR A 96 0.70 22.34 -11.86
CA THR A 96 1.93 22.27 -11.06
C THR A 96 2.70 20.97 -11.34
N VAL A 97 1.99 19.84 -11.34
CA VAL A 97 2.59 18.53 -11.63
C VAL A 97 3.11 18.46 -13.06
N TYR A 98 2.41 19.08 -13.99
CA TYR A 98 2.83 19.14 -15.41
C TYR A 98 4.09 19.98 -15.57
N ALA A 99 4.14 21.16 -14.98
CA ALA A 99 5.31 22.05 -15.00
C ALA A 99 6.56 21.34 -14.42
N GLU A 100 6.43 20.72 -13.23
CA GLU A 100 7.54 19.96 -12.63
C GLU A 100 8.06 18.80 -13.50
N LYS A 101 7.16 18.15 -14.25
CA LYS A 101 7.54 17.09 -15.18
C LYS A 101 8.27 17.67 -16.41
N GLN A 102 7.87 18.82 -16.88
CA GLN A 102 8.53 19.53 -17.97
C GLN A 102 9.96 19.90 -17.55
N ASP A 103 10.12 20.60 -16.43
CA ASP A 103 11.42 20.99 -15.88
C ASP A 103 12.38 19.81 -15.70
N LYS A 104 11.87 18.69 -15.18
CA LYS A 104 12.67 17.46 -15.04
C LYS A 104 13.15 16.91 -16.38
N ARG A 105 12.34 17.03 -17.41
CA ARG A 105 12.68 16.55 -18.76
C ARG A 105 13.72 17.43 -19.41
N GLU A 106 13.55 18.74 -19.31
CA GLU A 106 14.51 19.73 -19.82
C GLU A 106 15.88 19.53 -19.17
N ARG A 107 15.92 19.40 -17.83
CA ARG A 107 17.15 19.10 -17.09
C ARG A 107 17.80 17.77 -17.48
N ALA A 108 16.98 16.80 -17.91
CA ALA A 108 17.47 15.51 -18.41
C ALA A 108 17.85 15.52 -19.90
N GLY A 109 17.74 16.64 -20.61
CA GLY A 109 18.00 16.76 -22.03
C GLY A 109 17.00 16.01 -22.92
N LEU A 110 15.80 15.71 -22.42
CA LEU A 110 14.76 14.97 -23.12
C LEU A 110 13.81 15.93 -23.84
N GLU A 111 14.25 16.46 -24.98
CA GLU A 111 13.49 17.48 -25.72
C GLU A 111 12.22 16.94 -26.40
N LYS A 112 12.23 15.70 -26.89
CA LYS A 112 11.08 15.11 -27.60
C LYS A 112 10.39 14.02 -26.81
N ARG A 113 9.05 14.01 -26.85
CA ARG A 113 8.26 12.88 -26.37
C ARG A 113 8.29 11.79 -27.42
N HIS A 114 8.84 10.63 -27.03
CA HIS A 114 8.64 9.41 -27.79
C HIS A 114 7.47 8.67 -27.15
N GLU A 115 6.41 8.48 -27.91
CA GLU A 115 5.27 7.67 -27.47
C GLU A 115 5.63 6.20 -27.68
N LEU A 116 5.52 5.41 -26.63
CA LEU A 116 5.77 3.98 -26.65
C LEU A 116 4.53 3.27 -26.12
N GLY A 117 3.90 2.48 -26.97
CA GLY A 117 2.83 1.58 -26.57
C GLY A 117 3.42 0.40 -25.78
N ILE A 118 2.82 0.09 -24.65
CA ILE A 118 3.23 -1.01 -23.76
C ILE A 118 2.06 -1.95 -23.57
N ASP A 119 2.25 -3.23 -23.90
CA ASP A 119 1.34 -4.32 -23.60
C ASP A 119 1.90 -5.22 -22.52
N LEU A 120 1.06 -5.59 -21.54
CA LEU A 120 1.41 -6.46 -20.44
C LEU A 120 0.84 -7.86 -20.68
N GLY A 121 1.72 -8.84 -20.80
CA GLY A 121 1.34 -10.21 -21.12
C GLY A 121 1.92 -11.26 -20.17
N ILE A 122 1.46 -12.51 -20.36
CA ILE A 122 1.92 -13.68 -19.58
C ILE A 122 3.18 -14.28 -20.20
N ALA A 123 3.24 -14.38 -21.51
CA ALA A 123 4.39 -14.95 -22.25
C ALA A 123 5.61 -14.03 -22.26
N SER A 124 5.39 -12.74 -22.38
CA SER A 124 6.37 -11.67 -22.15
C SER A 124 5.73 -10.70 -21.20
N GLN A 125 6.42 -10.31 -20.11
CA GLN A 125 5.88 -9.39 -19.11
C GLN A 125 5.58 -8.02 -19.71
N VAL A 126 6.42 -7.58 -20.64
CA VAL A 126 6.25 -6.32 -21.36
C VAL A 126 6.58 -6.55 -22.83
N THR A 127 5.69 -6.09 -23.69
CA THR A 127 5.92 -5.97 -25.14
C THR A 127 5.71 -4.52 -25.52
N CYS A 128 6.71 -3.92 -26.15
CA CYS A 128 6.66 -2.52 -26.55
C CYS A 128 6.34 -2.41 -28.06
N SER A 129 5.70 -1.30 -28.46
CA SER A 129 5.35 -1.02 -29.87
C SER A 129 6.56 -0.93 -30.81
N ASN A 130 7.76 -0.70 -30.26
CA ASN A 130 9.02 -0.74 -31.01
C ASN A 130 9.60 -2.16 -31.20
N GLY A 131 8.84 -3.20 -30.84
CA GLY A 131 9.27 -4.60 -30.95
C GLY A 131 10.06 -5.15 -29.77
N LEU A 132 10.44 -4.31 -28.80
CA LEU A 132 11.15 -4.76 -27.58
C LEU A 132 10.24 -5.66 -26.74
N LYS A 133 10.72 -6.85 -26.42
CA LYS A 133 10.05 -7.82 -25.55
C LYS A 133 10.89 -8.08 -24.31
N ILE A 134 10.35 -7.79 -23.15
CA ILE A 134 11.01 -8.01 -21.87
C ILE A 134 10.41 -9.27 -21.22
N LYS A 135 11.26 -10.28 -21.06
CA LYS A 135 10.95 -11.50 -20.31
C LYS A 135 11.80 -11.51 -19.06
N TYR A 136 11.21 -11.09 -17.94
CA TYR A 136 11.93 -11.03 -16.69
C TYR A 136 11.22 -11.87 -15.62
N ARG A 137 11.88 -12.93 -15.17
CA ARG A 137 11.36 -13.81 -14.13
C ARG A 137 12.26 -13.72 -12.90
N ILE A 138 11.77 -13.11 -11.83
CA ILE A 138 12.48 -13.15 -10.56
C ILE A 138 12.21 -14.49 -9.90
N PRO A 139 13.23 -15.36 -9.74
CA PRO A 139 13.06 -16.64 -9.06
C PRO A 139 12.67 -16.40 -7.59
N ILE A 140 11.89 -17.32 -7.04
CA ILE A 140 11.53 -17.26 -5.61
C ILE A 140 12.82 -17.43 -4.80
N ASP A 141 13.12 -16.45 -3.96
CA ASP A 141 14.28 -16.44 -3.08
C ASP A 141 14.31 -17.71 -2.19
N GLU A 142 15.45 -18.36 -2.14
CA GLU A 142 15.65 -19.56 -1.29
C GLU A 142 15.32 -19.30 0.18
N ASN A 143 15.56 -18.06 0.64
CA ASN A 143 15.19 -17.63 1.97
C ASN A 143 13.69 -17.73 2.25
N ILE A 144 12.83 -17.45 1.25
CA ILE A 144 11.38 -17.64 1.36
C ILE A 144 11.07 -19.12 1.59
N ARG A 145 11.71 -20.02 0.83
CA ARG A 145 11.53 -21.47 0.99
C ARG A 145 11.96 -21.94 2.37
N LYS A 146 13.12 -21.49 2.88
CA LYS A 146 13.63 -21.78 4.23
C LYS A 146 12.65 -21.28 5.30
N CYS A 147 12.16 -20.04 5.18
CA CYS A 147 11.19 -19.47 6.11
C CYS A 147 9.85 -20.22 6.08
N ALA A 148 9.36 -20.62 4.90
CA ALA A 148 8.13 -21.39 4.76
C ALA A 148 8.25 -22.78 5.43
N LYS A 149 9.35 -23.52 5.20
CA LYS A 149 9.65 -24.78 5.91
C LYS A 149 9.67 -24.60 7.42
N LYS A 150 10.23 -23.50 7.93
CA LYS A 150 10.25 -23.22 9.37
C LYS A 150 8.83 -23.01 9.92
N VAL A 151 7.97 -22.29 9.19
CA VAL A 151 6.56 -22.10 9.60
C VAL A 151 5.81 -23.44 9.64
N SER A 152 5.99 -24.32 8.63
CA SER A 152 5.30 -25.62 8.59
C SER A 152 5.70 -26.54 9.75
N ARG A 153 6.97 -26.51 10.18
CA ARG A 153 7.49 -27.35 11.27
C ARG A 153 7.15 -26.85 12.67
N THR A 154 6.62 -25.63 12.81
CA THR A 154 6.30 -25.06 14.13
C THR A 154 4.84 -25.31 14.49
N GLN A 155 4.58 -25.62 15.75
CA GLN A 155 3.25 -25.91 16.29
C GLN A 155 2.29 -24.73 16.09
N LYS A 156 1.07 -25.03 15.61
CA LYS A 156 0.00 -24.04 15.43
C LYS A 156 -0.32 -23.36 16.76
N GLY A 157 -0.46 -22.04 16.77
CA GLY A 157 -0.75 -21.24 17.98
C GLY A 157 0.47 -20.83 18.80
N SER A 158 1.65 -21.46 18.61
CA SER A 158 2.85 -21.16 19.42
C SER A 158 3.46 -19.77 19.12
N LYS A 159 4.13 -19.20 20.13
CA LYS A 159 4.92 -17.95 19.96
C LYS A 159 6.01 -18.11 18.89
N ASN A 160 6.61 -19.29 18.77
CA ASN A 160 7.63 -19.57 17.76
C ASN A 160 7.07 -19.57 16.35
N ARG A 161 5.85 -20.11 16.15
CA ARG A 161 5.17 -20.03 14.84
C ARG A 161 4.84 -18.58 14.47
N ARG A 162 4.41 -17.75 15.42
CA ARG A 162 4.18 -16.33 15.19
C ARG A 162 5.46 -15.63 14.72
N LYS A 163 6.60 -15.84 15.41
CA LYS A 163 7.90 -15.30 14.99
C LYS A 163 8.33 -15.79 13.61
N ALA A 164 8.12 -17.09 13.30
CA ALA A 164 8.44 -17.66 12.00
C ALA A 164 7.57 -17.05 10.87
N ARG A 165 6.26 -16.83 11.11
CA ARG A 165 5.36 -16.16 10.15
C ARG A 165 5.78 -14.73 9.85
N VAL A 166 6.20 -13.97 10.87
CA VAL A 166 6.70 -12.59 10.67
C VAL A 166 7.97 -12.61 9.80
N LYS A 167 8.90 -13.53 10.04
CA LYS A 167 10.09 -13.67 9.18
C LYS A 167 9.73 -14.00 7.73
N LEU A 168 8.78 -14.90 7.53
CA LEU A 168 8.29 -15.25 6.19
C LEU A 168 7.64 -14.04 5.49
N GLN A 169 6.81 -13.26 6.19
CA GLN A 169 6.20 -12.04 5.65
C GLN A 169 7.27 -11.01 5.23
N LYS A 170 8.30 -10.81 6.05
CA LYS A 170 9.43 -9.92 5.70
C LYS A 170 10.21 -10.41 4.47
N ALA A 171 10.40 -11.72 4.34
CA ALA A 171 11.04 -12.30 3.15
C ALA A 171 10.22 -12.08 1.87
N PHE A 172 8.89 -12.26 1.95
CA PHE A 172 7.99 -11.95 0.83
C PHE A 172 7.97 -10.45 0.49
N ALA A 173 7.94 -9.57 1.50
CA ALA A 173 7.99 -8.13 1.27
C ALA A 173 9.28 -7.72 0.54
N LYS A 174 10.43 -8.24 0.96
CA LYS A 174 11.71 -8.01 0.29
C LYS A 174 11.69 -8.49 -1.16
N HIS A 175 11.10 -9.67 -1.43
CA HIS A 175 10.99 -10.20 -2.79
C HIS A 175 10.04 -9.34 -3.65
N THR A 176 8.96 -8.83 -3.08
CA THR A 176 8.04 -7.92 -3.79
C THR A 176 8.72 -6.60 -4.14
N ASN A 177 9.51 -6.03 -3.22
CA ASN A 177 10.25 -4.79 -3.48
C ASN A 177 11.25 -4.98 -4.63
N LYS A 178 11.95 -6.11 -4.70
CA LYS A 178 12.84 -6.45 -5.85
C LYS A 178 12.10 -6.53 -7.20
N LYS A 179 10.79 -6.73 -7.19
CA LYS A 179 9.97 -6.71 -8.43
C LYS A 179 9.57 -5.30 -8.85
N GLN A 180 9.73 -4.33 -7.97
CA GLN A 180 9.35 -2.93 -8.19
C GLN A 180 10.58 -2.06 -8.55
N GLU A 181 11.79 -2.56 -8.34
CA GLU A 181 13.05 -1.99 -8.80
C GLU A 181 13.31 -2.37 -10.27
#